data_9f8c3fed627d92ca725024567c41244b
#
_entry.id   9f8c3fed627d92ca725024567c41244b
#
_cell.length_a   1.000
_cell.length_b   1.000
_cell.length_c   1.000
_cell.angle_alpha   90.00
_cell.angle_beta   90.00
_cell.angle_gamma   90.00
#
_symmetry.space_group_name_H-M   'P 1'
#
loop_
_entity.id
_entity.type
_entity.pdbx_description
1 polymer ?
#
loop_
_entity_poly.entity_id
_entity_poly.type
_entity_poly.pdbx_seq_one_letter_code
_entity_poly.pdbx_strand_id
1 'polypeptide(L)'
;MPKTTPLAPCFIAISAFCLLFATAAHGQLVESAKSRFIFKDADGKSDSAEIVTKYVPKKIVHPVAKTDSSIDPKLRRAATIAEERAHAHSRTQCWHYVKEALLASGAVSSYPKSVYAKDAAKELVSNYGFKKLSVRDPYKAPVGSVLVYNAKNGAGHVEIRTKSGFASDFRSKIPSPRPLIGVYSKL
;
A
#
# COMPACT_ATOMS: atom_id res chain seq x y z
N MET A 1 64.68 86.11 30.87
CA MET A 1 64.79 84.82 30.15
C MET A 1 63.68 83.91 30.65
N PRO A 2 62.60 83.76 29.96
CA PRO A 2 61.52 82.88 30.35
C PRO A 2 61.69 81.51 29.71
N LYS A 3 61.49 80.44 30.44
CA LYS A 3 61.51 79.07 30.00
C LYS A 3 60.10 78.67 29.54
N THR A 4 60.01 78.33 28.32
CA THR A 4 58.78 77.75 27.70
C THR A 4 58.71 76.27 28.01
N THR A 5 57.65 75.87 28.64
CA THR A 5 57.27 74.45 28.84
C THR A 5 56.33 73.99 27.66
N PRO A 6 56.55 72.87 27.04
CA PRO A 6 55.61 72.37 25.98
C PRO A 6 54.47 71.63 26.60
N LEU A 7 53.27 71.89 26.13
CA LEU A 7 52.02 71.15 26.39
C LEU A 7 52.09 69.82 25.74
N ALA A 8 51.77 68.74 26.47
CA ALA A 8 51.57 67.39 25.95
C ALA A 8 50.18 67.26 25.43
N PRO A 9 50.00 66.61 24.25
CA PRO A 9 48.68 66.35 23.72
C PRO A 9 47.98 65.16 24.39
N CYS A 10 46.78 65.40 24.89
CA CYS A 10 45.91 64.44 25.50
C CYS A 10 45.32 63.53 24.37
N PHE A 11 45.76 62.26 24.32
CA PHE A 11 45.16 61.28 23.42
C PHE A 11 43.86 60.76 24.06
N ILE A 12 42.73 61.13 23.46
CA ILE A 12 41.45 60.58 23.80
C ILE A 12 41.36 59.22 23.07
N ALA A 13 41.49 58.14 23.79
CA ALA A 13 41.23 56.79 23.28
C ALA A 13 39.70 56.60 23.18
N ILE A 14 39.19 56.69 21.99
CA ILE A 14 37.80 56.29 21.70
C ILE A 14 37.78 54.76 21.62
N SER A 15 37.33 54.12 22.71
CA SER A 15 37.09 52.73 22.77
C SER A 15 35.80 52.43 21.98
N ALA A 16 35.94 51.98 20.75
CA ALA A 16 34.80 51.48 19.94
C ALA A 16 34.35 50.13 20.48
N PHE A 17 33.30 50.13 21.29
CA PHE A 17 32.63 48.95 21.77
C PHE A 17 31.76 48.39 20.63
N CYS A 18 32.32 47.45 19.85
CA CYS A 18 31.59 46.71 18.87
C CYS A 18 30.60 45.76 19.57
N LEU A 19 29.38 46.22 19.76
CA LEU A 19 28.23 45.35 20.10
C LEU A 19 27.93 44.43 18.92
N LEU A 20 28.44 43.20 18.98
CA LEU A 20 28.01 42.11 18.16
C LEU A 20 26.59 41.72 18.56
N PHE A 21 25.59 42.28 17.86
CA PHE A 21 24.25 41.76 17.88
C PHE A 21 24.25 40.41 17.15
N ALA A 22 24.38 39.33 17.92
CA ALA A 22 24.04 38.00 17.45
C ALA A 22 22.52 37.96 17.19
N THR A 23 22.10 38.22 15.96
CA THR A 23 20.74 37.91 15.53
C THR A 23 20.58 36.39 15.54
N ALA A 24 20.02 35.87 16.62
CA ALA A 24 19.50 34.53 16.66
C ALA A 24 18.44 34.44 15.58
N ALA A 25 18.80 33.89 14.43
CA ALA A 25 17.83 33.46 13.45
C ALA A 25 16.96 32.39 14.07
N HIS A 26 15.85 32.80 14.65
CA HIS A 26 14.76 31.87 14.99
C HIS A 26 14.26 31.35 13.65
N GLY A 27 14.80 30.22 13.24
CA GLY A 27 14.21 29.39 12.21
C GLY A 27 12.80 29.02 12.67
N GLN A 28 11.81 29.84 12.35
CA GLN A 28 10.43 29.42 12.41
C GLN A 28 10.33 28.19 11.51
N LEU A 29 10.18 27.03 12.16
CA LEU A 29 9.69 25.83 11.49
C LEU A 29 8.35 26.24 10.90
N VAL A 30 8.37 26.63 9.62
CA VAL A 30 7.16 26.77 8.83
C VAL A 30 6.53 25.38 8.84
N GLU A 31 5.56 25.20 9.72
CA GLU A 31 4.72 24.01 9.72
C GLU A 31 4.14 23.93 8.30
N SER A 32 4.64 22.96 7.52
CA SER A 32 4.27 22.80 6.11
C SER A 32 2.76 22.75 6.06
N ALA A 33 2.17 23.78 5.48
CA ALA A 33 0.72 23.88 5.30
C ALA A 33 0.27 22.58 4.66
N LYS A 34 -0.55 21.80 5.36
CA LYS A 34 -1.03 20.51 4.90
C LYS A 34 -1.74 20.71 3.57
N SER A 35 -1.12 20.26 2.51
CA SER A 35 -1.68 20.36 1.17
C SER A 35 -3.03 19.65 1.15
N ARG A 36 -4.07 20.32 0.70
CA ARG A 36 -5.43 19.76 0.58
C ARG A 36 -5.83 19.73 -0.89
N PHE A 37 -6.43 18.64 -1.29
CA PHE A 37 -7.08 18.52 -2.58
C PHE A 37 -8.51 19.06 -2.44
N ILE A 38 -8.86 20.07 -3.23
CA ILE A 38 -10.20 20.67 -3.25
C ILE A 38 -10.94 20.12 -4.47
N PHE A 39 -12.13 19.60 -4.26
CA PHE A 39 -13.00 19.09 -5.32
C PHE A 39 -14.44 19.57 -5.12
N LYS A 40 -15.21 19.57 -6.20
CA LYS A 40 -16.67 19.82 -6.15
C LYS A 40 -17.39 18.49 -6.31
N ASP A 41 -18.39 18.26 -5.49
CA ASP A 41 -19.31 17.14 -5.66
C ASP A 41 -20.30 17.35 -6.80
N ALA A 42 -21.17 16.39 -7.05
CA ALA A 42 -22.18 16.46 -8.10
C ALA A 42 -23.20 17.60 -7.90
N ASP A 43 -23.36 18.06 -6.68
CA ASP A 43 -24.26 19.17 -6.30
C ASP A 43 -23.56 20.53 -6.35
N GLY A 44 -22.31 20.57 -6.79
CA GLY A 44 -21.49 21.78 -6.89
C GLY A 44 -20.91 22.29 -5.58
N LYS A 45 -21.08 21.56 -4.48
CA LYS A 45 -20.52 21.87 -3.18
C LYS A 45 -19.04 21.55 -3.14
N SER A 46 -18.24 22.52 -2.70
CA SER A 46 -16.78 22.30 -2.55
C SER A 46 -16.50 21.52 -1.27
N ASP A 47 -15.71 20.46 -1.39
CA ASP A 47 -15.15 19.70 -0.29
C ASP A 47 -13.64 19.58 -0.44
N SER A 48 -12.93 19.14 0.59
CA SER A 48 -11.48 19.04 0.57
C SER A 48 -10.98 17.80 1.29
N ALA A 49 -10.03 17.13 0.67
CA ALA A 49 -9.30 15.99 1.24
C ALA A 49 -7.85 16.37 1.55
N GLU A 50 -7.34 15.93 2.69
CA GLU A 50 -5.94 16.11 3.06
C GLU A 50 -5.04 15.25 2.16
N ILE A 51 -4.04 15.88 1.52
CA ILE A 51 -3.03 15.14 0.77
C ILE A 51 -2.05 14.54 1.77
N VAL A 52 -2.03 13.22 1.87
CA VAL A 52 -1.09 12.50 2.72
C VAL A 52 0.27 12.48 2.04
N THR A 53 1.14 13.42 2.39
CA THR A 53 2.51 13.53 1.86
C THR A 53 3.49 12.57 2.54
N LYS A 54 3.16 12.09 3.74
CA LYS A 54 3.98 11.15 4.50
C LYS A 54 3.18 9.91 4.86
N TYR A 55 3.68 8.78 4.38
CA TYR A 55 3.14 7.48 4.73
C TYR A 55 3.40 7.16 6.22
N VAL A 56 2.35 7.02 7.01
CA VAL A 56 2.44 6.64 8.43
C VAL A 56 1.90 5.21 8.60
N PRO A 57 2.77 4.18 8.63
CA PRO A 57 2.36 2.77 8.65
C PRO A 57 1.39 2.42 9.78
N LYS A 58 1.54 3.06 10.94
CA LYS A 58 0.68 2.83 12.12
C LYS A 58 -0.77 3.32 11.96
N LYS A 59 -1.06 4.19 10.98
CA LYS A 59 -2.42 4.69 10.70
C LYS A 59 -3.16 3.85 9.67
N ILE A 60 -2.50 2.85 9.08
CA ILE A 60 -3.12 1.99 8.07
C ILE A 60 -3.81 0.86 8.80
N VAL A 61 -5.11 0.86 8.75
CA VAL A 61 -5.96 -0.18 9.36
C VAL A 61 -5.72 -1.54 8.70
N HIS A 62 -5.32 -1.53 7.41
CA HIS A 62 -4.98 -2.72 6.64
C HIS A 62 -3.63 -2.48 5.94
N PRO A 63 -2.52 -2.93 6.51
CA PRO A 63 -1.21 -2.75 5.91
C PRO A 63 -1.17 -3.39 4.51
N VAL A 64 -0.57 -2.67 3.57
CA VAL A 64 -0.34 -3.20 2.22
C VAL A 64 0.49 -4.48 2.33
N ALA A 65 0.02 -5.55 1.69
CA ALA A 65 0.72 -6.82 1.72
C ALA A 65 2.12 -6.68 1.09
N LYS A 66 3.10 -7.31 1.72
CA LYS A 66 4.46 -7.35 1.19
C LYS A 66 4.49 -8.15 -0.13
N THR A 67 5.22 -7.63 -1.09
CA THR A 67 5.52 -8.39 -2.32
C THR A 67 6.64 -9.36 -1.99
N ASP A 68 6.41 -10.63 -2.23
CA ASP A 68 7.41 -11.69 -2.13
C ASP A 68 8.01 -11.95 -3.51
N SER A 69 9.32 -11.76 -3.64
CA SER A 69 10.03 -11.95 -4.91
C SER A 69 10.13 -13.43 -5.33
N SER A 70 9.97 -14.37 -4.39
CA SER A 70 9.96 -15.81 -4.68
C SER A 70 8.69 -16.27 -5.41
N ILE A 71 7.61 -15.47 -5.35
CA ILE A 71 6.36 -15.77 -6.03
C ILE A 71 6.48 -15.49 -7.53
N ASP A 72 6.03 -16.44 -8.36
CA ASP A 72 5.99 -16.29 -9.81
C ASP A 72 5.42 -14.91 -10.22
N PRO A 73 6.16 -14.12 -11.03
CA PRO A 73 5.70 -12.81 -11.50
C PRO A 73 4.32 -12.83 -12.16
N LYS A 74 3.95 -13.94 -12.81
CA LYS A 74 2.64 -14.13 -13.43
C LYS A 74 1.51 -14.10 -12.40
N LEU A 75 1.74 -14.61 -11.19
CA LEU A 75 0.75 -14.55 -10.11
C LEU A 75 0.57 -13.12 -9.58
N ARG A 76 1.65 -12.35 -9.49
CA ARG A 76 1.54 -10.93 -9.14
C ARG A 76 0.75 -10.15 -10.19
N ARG A 77 0.97 -10.46 -11.48
CA ARG A 77 0.19 -9.92 -12.59
C ARG A 77 -1.29 -10.35 -12.50
N ALA A 78 -1.56 -11.62 -12.15
CA ALA A 78 -2.93 -12.09 -11.93
C ALA A 78 -3.65 -11.28 -10.84
N ALA A 79 -2.95 -10.95 -9.74
CA ALA A 79 -3.50 -10.11 -8.68
C ALA A 79 -3.90 -8.72 -9.18
N THR A 80 -3.06 -8.08 -10.01
CA THR A 80 -3.38 -6.78 -10.63
C THR A 80 -4.59 -6.89 -11.55
N ILE A 81 -4.62 -7.89 -12.44
CA ILE A 81 -5.75 -8.12 -13.36
C ILE A 81 -7.05 -8.39 -12.58
N ALA A 82 -6.99 -9.21 -11.53
CA ALA A 82 -8.15 -9.48 -10.70
C ALA A 82 -8.67 -8.22 -10.01
N GLU A 83 -7.77 -7.39 -9.49
CA GLU A 83 -8.14 -6.13 -8.84
C GLU A 83 -8.76 -5.12 -9.81
N GLU A 84 -8.24 -5.02 -11.04
CA GLU A 84 -8.76 -4.13 -12.08
C GLU A 84 -10.16 -4.55 -12.58
N ARG A 85 -10.41 -5.86 -12.72
CA ARG A 85 -11.67 -6.41 -13.23
C ARG A 85 -12.75 -6.60 -12.17
N ALA A 86 -12.38 -6.58 -10.88
CA ALA A 86 -13.30 -6.83 -9.79
C ALA A 86 -14.33 -5.70 -9.62
N HIS A 87 -15.56 -6.07 -9.36
CA HIS A 87 -16.66 -5.15 -9.06
C HIS A 87 -16.58 -4.62 -7.60
N ALA A 88 -17.42 -3.63 -7.32
CA ALA A 88 -17.61 -3.15 -5.95
C ALA A 88 -18.34 -4.16 -5.05
N HIS A 89 -19.25 -4.97 -5.67
CA HIS A 89 -20.05 -5.97 -4.97
C HIS A 89 -19.98 -7.31 -5.68
N SER A 90 -20.19 -8.40 -4.93
CA SER A 90 -20.16 -9.77 -5.46
C SER A 90 -21.22 -10.01 -6.54
N ARG A 91 -20.80 -10.73 -7.58
CA ARG A 91 -21.63 -11.25 -8.67
C ARG A 91 -21.86 -12.76 -8.57
N THR A 92 -21.46 -13.38 -7.46
CA THR A 92 -21.52 -14.84 -7.25
C THR A 92 -20.70 -15.66 -8.26
N GLN A 93 -19.69 -15.04 -8.87
CA GLN A 93 -18.84 -15.63 -9.92
C GLN A 93 -17.35 -15.62 -9.53
N CYS A 94 -17.05 -15.72 -8.25
CA CYS A 94 -15.68 -15.58 -7.71
C CYS A 94 -14.66 -16.45 -8.47
N TRP A 95 -14.96 -17.74 -8.69
CA TRP A 95 -14.04 -18.64 -9.37
C TRP A 95 -13.90 -18.33 -10.87
N HIS A 96 -14.94 -17.89 -11.54
CA HIS A 96 -14.87 -17.45 -12.94
C HIS A 96 -13.87 -16.29 -13.10
N TYR A 97 -13.99 -15.24 -12.30
CA TYR A 97 -13.11 -14.07 -12.37
C TYR A 97 -11.66 -14.40 -12.05
N VAL A 98 -11.43 -15.26 -11.05
CA VAL A 98 -10.08 -15.72 -10.71
C VAL A 98 -9.46 -16.55 -11.82
N LYS A 99 -10.23 -17.47 -12.45
CA LYS A 99 -9.76 -18.22 -13.63
C LYS A 99 -9.33 -17.29 -14.78
N GLU A 100 -10.14 -16.30 -15.10
CA GLU A 100 -9.86 -15.29 -16.11
C GLU A 100 -8.56 -14.54 -15.81
N ALA A 101 -8.35 -14.12 -14.57
CA ALA A 101 -7.14 -13.42 -14.16
C ALA A 101 -5.89 -14.31 -14.24
N LEU A 102 -5.99 -15.57 -13.80
CA LEU A 102 -4.90 -16.53 -13.87
C LEU A 102 -4.53 -16.87 -15.32
N LEU A 103 -5.52 -17.03 -16.20
CA LEU A 103 -5.28 -17.29 -17.63
C LEU A 103 -4.66 -16.07 -18.32
N ALA A 104 -5.24 -14.90 -18.13
CA ALA A 104 -4.77 -13.66 -18.76
C ALA A 104 -3.36 -13.27 -18.32
N SER A 105 -2.97 -13.63 -17.11
CA SER A 105 -1.59 -13.42 -16.61
C SER A 105 -0.59 -14.45 -17.12
N GLY A 106 -1.06 -15.57 -17.68
CA GLY A 106 -0.25 -16.73 -18.05
C GLY A 106 0.19 -17.57 -16.84
N ALA A 107 -0.42 -17.40 -15.67
CA ALA A 107 -0.15 -18.23 -14.49
C ALA A 107 -0.68 -19.65 -14.64
N VAL A 108 -1.72 -19.85 -15.45
CA VAL A 108 -2.20 -21.14 -15.93
C VAL A 108 -2.13 -21.19 -17.44
N SER A 109 -1.87 -22.38 -18.01
CA SER A 109 -1.71 -22.59 -19.46
C SER A 109 -3.04 -22.77 -20.19
N SER A 110 -4.11 -23.06 -19.47
CA SER A 110 -5.47 -23.26 -20.01
C SER A 110 -6.51 -22.84 -18.98
N TYR A 111 -7.74 -22.64 -19.42
CA TYR A 111 -8.85 -22.28 -18.54
C TYR A 111 -9.17 -23.42 -17.57
N PRO A 112 -9.13 -23.22 -16.26
CA PRO A 112 -9.42 -24.26 -15.27
C PRO A 112 -10.87 -24.79 -15.43
N LYS A 113 -11.06 -26.09 -15.32
CA LYS A 113 -12.34 -26.77 -15.66
C LYS A 113 -13.26 -26.98 -14.45
N SER A 114 -12.74 -26.97 -13.20
CA SER A 114 -13.56 -27.18 -12.02
C SER A 114 -14.71 -26.17 -11.94
N VAL A 115 -15.89 -26.65 -11.58
CA VAL A 115 -17.11 -25.84 -11.48
C VAL A 115 -17.16 -25.12 -10.15
N TYR A 116 -16.88 -25.84 -9.07
CA TYR A 116 -16.97 -25.29 -7.71
C TYR A 116 -15.65 -24.64 -7.29
N ALA A 117 -15.75 -23.50 -6.65
CA ALA A 117 -14.61 -22.76 -6.12
C ALA A 117 -13.76 -23.58 -5.13
N LYS A 118 -14.39 -24.40 -4.30
CA LYS A 118 -13.70 -25.30 -3.35
C LYS A 118 -12.79 -26.33 -4.04
N ASP A 119 -13.09 -26.71 -5.27
CA ASP A 119 -12.33 -27.71 -6.03
C ASP A 119 -11.10 -27.08 -6.74
N ALA A 120 -11.00 -25.75 -6.75
CA ALA A 120 -9.86 -25.03 -7.27
C ALA A 120 -8.54 -25.47 -6.65
N ALA A 121 -8.55 -25.76 -5.37
CA ALA A 121 -7.38 -26.23 -4.64
C ALA A 121 -6.73 -27.47 -5.28
N LYS A 122 -7.55 -28.49 -5.55
CA LYS A 122 -7.11 -29.73 -6.19
C LYS A 122 -6.64 -29.50 -7.61
N GLU A 123 -7.40 -28.76 -8.39
CA GLU A 123 -7.10 -28.49 -9.81
C GLU A 123 -5.82 -27.68 -9.99
N LEU A 124 -5.64 -26.61 -9.22
CA LEU A 124 -4.45 -25.76 -9.29
C LEU A 124 -3.16 -26.56 -8.98
N VAL A 125 -3.21 -27.45 -7.99
CA VAL A 125 -2.07 -28.29 -7.63
C VAL A 125 -1.82 -29.36 -8.68
N SER A 126 -2.85 -30.10 -9.11
CA SER A 126 -2.70 -31.25 -10.00
C SER A 126 -2.35 -30.87 -11.43
N ASN A 127 -2.91 -29.76 -11.95
CA ASN A 127 -2.84 -29.45 -13.37
C ASN A 127 -1.94 -28.27 -13.70
N TYR A 128 -1.67 -27.38 -12.72
CA TYR A 128 -1.00 -26.11 -13.00
C TYR A 128 0.25 -25.86 -12.14
N GLY A 129 0.68 -26.84 -11.34
CA GLY A 129 1.93 -26.78 -10.58
C GLY A 129 1.91 -25.81 -9.39
N PHE A 130 0.73 -25.46 -8.89
CA PHE A 130 0.65 -24.70 -7.66
C PHE A 130 1.03 -25.58 -6.44
N LYS A 131 1.60 -24.92 -5.43
CA LYS A 131 1.91 -25.56 -4.14
C LYS A 131 1.09 -24.91 -3.04
N LYS A 132 0.62 -25.73 -2.09
CA LYS A 132 -0.01 -25.23 -0.88
C LYS A 132 1.06 -24.63 0.02
N LEU A 133 0.88 -23.40 0.45
CA LEU A 133 1.77 -22.71 1.38
C LEU A 133 1.38 -23.06 2.83
N SER A 134 2.37 -23.03 3.74
CA SER A 134 2.15 -23.21 5.18
C SER A 134 1.54 -21.96 5.85
N VAL A 135 0.75 -21.19 5.12
CA VAL A 135 0.10 -19.97 5.59
C VAL A 135 -1.34 -20.29 5.98
N ARG A 136 -1.70 -20.00 7.23
CA ARG A 136 -3.06 -20.19 7.77
C ARG A 136 -3.84 -18.90 7.91
N ASP A 137 -3.13 -17.76 8.03
CA ASP A 137 -3.72 -16.44 8.13
C ASP A 137 -3.80 -15.82 6.74
N PRO A 138 -5.00 -15.55 6.17
CA PRO A 138 -5.16 -14.95 4.87
C PRO A 138 -4.40 -13.63 4.68
N TYR A 139 -4.27 -12.83 5.74
CA TYR A 139 -3.56 -11.55 5.68
C TYR A 139 -2.04 -11.71 5.48
N LYS A 140 -1.49 -12.86 5.87
CA LYS A 140 -0.08 -13.20 5.68
C LYS A 140 0.22 -13.85 4.33
N ALA A 141 -0.82 -14.11 3.53
CA ALA A 141 -0.64 -14.66 2.20
C ALA A 141 0.15 -13.68 1.32
N PRO A 142 1.18 -14.14 0.58
CA PRO A 142 1.91 -13.31 -0.37
C PRO A 142 1.00 -12.78 -1.47
N VAL A 143 1.31 -11.57 -2.00
CA VAL A 143 0.58 -11.00 -3.13
C VAL A 143 0.67 -11.91 -4.36
N GLY A 144 -0.47 -12.23 -4.95
CA GLY A 144 -0.60 -13.17 -6.06
C GLY A 144 -1.03 -14.57 -5.64
N SER A 145 -0.96 -14.91 -4.35
CA SER A 145 -1.47 -16.21 -3.89
C SER A 145 -2.98 -16.34 -4.08
N VAL A 146 -3.41 -17.53 -4.43
CA VAL A 146 -4.82 -17.92 -4.54
C VAL A 146 -5.28 -18.52 -3.22
N LEU A 147 -6.31 -17.94 -2.63
CA LEU A 147 -6.91 -18.42 -1.39
C LEU A 147 -8.22 -19.16 -1.72
N VAL A 148 -8.32 -20.39 -1.24
CA VAL A 148 -9.48 -21.25 -1.50
C VAL A 148 -10.19 -21.54 -0.18
N TYR A 149 -11.50 -21.32 -0.17
CA TYR A 149 -12.35 -21.47 1.00
C TYR A 149 -13.45 -22.52 0.78
N ASN A 150 -13.77 -23.22 1.86
CA ASN A 150 -14.83 -24.20 1.86
C ASN A 150 -16.21 -23.56 2.06
N ALA A 151 -17.24 -24.29 1.68
CA ALA A 151 -18.62 -24.05 2.12
C ALA A 151 -19.26 -25.40 2.40
N LYS A 152 -19.90 -25.54 3.55
CA LYS A 152 -20.51 -26.81 4.00
C LYS A 152 -21.49 -27.35 2.97
N ASN A 153 -22.37 -26.48 2.45
CA ASN A 153 -23.41 -26.83 1.48
C ASN A 153 -23.39 -25.92 0.27
N GLY A 154 -22.22 -25.70 -0.35
CA GLY A 154 -22.11 -24.76 -1.48
C GLY A 154 -20.80 -24.86 -2.27
N ALA A 155 -20.66 -23.98 -3.23
CA ALA A 155 -19.53 -23.93 -4.16
C ALA A 155 -18.19 -23.53 -3.51
N GLY A 156 -18.19 -23.00 -2.31
CA GLY A 156 -17.00 -22.41 -1.70
C GLY A 156 -16.76 -20.98 -2.17
N HIS A 157 -15.50 -20.52 -2.01
CA HIS A 157 -15.07 -19.23 -2.49
C HIS A 157 -13.60 -19.28 -2.88
N VAL A 158 -13.20 -18.45 -3.84
CA VAL A 158 -11.79 -18.26 -4.24
C VAL A 158 -11.54 -16.78 -4.45
N GLU A 159 -10.38 -16.32 -3.96
CA GLU A 159 -9.91 -14.97 -4.15
C GLU A 159 -8.38 -14.94 -4.35
N ILE A 160 -7.85 -13.88 -4.92
CA ILE A 160 -6.42 -13.65 -5.05
C ILE A 160 -6.00 -12.57 -4.03
N ARG A 161 -4.90 -12.79 -3.34
CA ARG A 161 -4.29 -11.79 -2.47
C ARG A 161 -3.73 -10.65 -3.32
N THR A 162 -4.21 -9.43 -3.12
CA THR A 162 -3.72 -8.22 -3.77
C THR A 162 -2.93 -7.35 -2.79
N LYS A 163 -2.32 -6.28 -3.26
CA LYS A 163 -1.63 -5.32 -2.38
C LYS A 163 -2.59 -4.65 -1.41
N SER A 164 -3.80 -4.32 -1.85
CA SER A 164 -4.80 -3.56 -1.09
C SER A 164 -5.78 -4.43 -0.31
N GLY A 165 -5.81 -5.75 -0.57
CA GLY A 165 -6.75 -6.67 0.06
C GLY A 165 -6.86 -7.98 -0.68
N PHE A 166 -8.07 -8.32 -1.10
CA PHE A 166 -8.44 -9.56 -1.77
C PHE A 166 -9.34 -9.24 -2.96
N ALA A 167 -9.16 -9.94 -4.07
CA ALA A 167 -9.96 -9.78 -5.27
C ALA A 167 -10.47 -11.11 -5.80
N SER A 168 -11.76 -11.14 -6.15
CA SER A 168 -12.43 -12.21 -6.86
C SER A 168 -13.30 -11.57 -7.95
N ASP A 169 -14.59 -11.84 -8.00
CA ASP A 169 -15.57 -11.06 -8.77
C ASP A 169 -15.85 -9.68 -8.15
N PHE A 170 -15.38 -9.45 -6.92
CA PHE A 170 -15.40 -8.15 -6.23
C PHE A 170 -14.12 -7.93 -5.43
N ARG A 171 -13.87 -6.66 -5.06
CA ARG A 171 -12.75 -6.26 -4.19
C ARG A 171 -13.19 -6.22 -2.73
N SER A 172 -12.33 -6.74 -1.85
CA SER A 172 -12.52 -6.66 -0.40
C SER A 172 -11.22 -6.32 0.32
N LYS A 173 -11.31 -5.52 1.37
CA LYS A 173 -10.18 -5.27 2.29
C LYS A 173 -10.00 -6.41 3.29
N ILE A 174 -11.05 -7.19 3.54
CA ILE A 174 -11.05 -8.32 4.46
C ILE A 174 -11.20 -9.62 3.67
N PRO A 175 -10.58 -10.72 4.13
CA PRO A 175 -10.73 -12.01 3.47
C PRO A 175 -12.14 -12.59 3.66
N SER A 176 -12.46 -13.60 2.87
CA SER A 176 -13.70 -14.34 3.04
C SER A 176 -13.81 -14.91 4.47
N PRO A 177 -14.97 -14.77 5.14
CA PRO A 177 -15.19 -15.35 6.49
C PRO A 177 -15.37 -16.86 6.48
N ARG A 178 -15.34 -17.51 5.32
CA ARG A 178 -15.50 -18.97 5.19
C ARG A 178 -14.24 -19.70 5.64
N PRO A 179 -14.35 -20.99 6.04
CA PRO A 179 -13.19 -21.79 6.42
C PRO A 179 -12.17 -21.90 5.30
N LEU A 180 -10.93 -21.50 5.55
CA LEU A 180 -9.83 -21.54 4.59
C LEU A 180 -9.39 -22.99 4.36
N ILE A 181 -9.44 -23.48 3.13
CA ILE A 181 -8.85 -24.76 2.70
C ILE A 181 -7.33 -24.61 2.60
N GLY A 182 -6.88 -23.52 2.04
CA GLY A 182 -5.46 -23.21 1.93
C GLY A 182 -5.15 -22.00 1.05
N VAL A 183 -3.87 -21.63 1.12
CA VAL A 183 -3.24 -20.61 0.30
C VAL A 183 -2.34 -21.32 -0.71
N TYR A 184 -2.47 -20.98 -1.97
CA TYR A 184 -1.79 -21.66 -3.08
C TYR A 184 -0.97 -20.66 -3.90
N SER A 185 0.25 -21.06 -4.29
CA SER A 185 1.14 -20.22 -5.10
C SER A 185 2.09 -21.06 -5.94
N LYS A 186 2.77 -20.41 -6.87
CA LYS A 186 3.98 -20.92 -7.58
C LYS A 186 5.18 -20.13 -7.09
N LEU A 187 6.25 -20.85 -6.81
CA LEU A 187 7.54 -20.32 -6.39
C LEU A 187 8.51 -20.35 -7.56
#